data_38485e2b58a7ec0f040994730f0eb953
#
_entry.id   38485e2b58a7ec0f040994730f0eb953
#
_cell.length_a   1.000
_cell.length_b   1.000
_cell.length_c   1.000
_cell.angle_alpha   90.00
_cell.angle_beta   90.00
_cell.angle_gamma   90.00
#
_symmetry.space_group_name_H-M   'P 1'
#
loop_
_entity.id
_entity.type
_entity.pdbx_description
1 polymer ?
#
loop_
_entity_poly.entity_id
_entity_poly.type
_entity_poly.pdbx_seq_one_letter_code
_entity_poly.pdbx_strand_id
1 'polypeptide(L)' 'MKEPRPEDFLTEDDYEAAVEAYETAVYEAEERAIEEYYERKPHNTSK' A
#
# COMPACT_ATOMS: atom_id res chain seq x y z
N MET A 1 5.66 -0.34 -7.68
CA MET A 1 6.43 0.39 -6.72
C MET A 1 7.62 -0.37 -6.26
N LYS A 2 8.72 0.30 -6.07
CA LYS A 2 9.93 -0.36 -5.70
C LYS A 2 10.14 -0.32 -4.21
N GLU A 3 10.54 -1.43 -3.65
CA GLU A 3 10.85 -1.48 -2.24
C GLU A 3 12.07 -0.65 -1.92
N PRO A 4 12.04 0.12 -0.83
CA PRO A 4 13.24 0.83 -0.44
C PRO A 4 14.31 -0.13 0.03
N ARG A 5 15.55 0.19 -0.26
CA ARG A 5 16.67 -0.64 0.14
C ARG A 5 17.57 0.16 1.05
N PRO A 6 18.15 -0.49 2.06
CA PRO A 6 19.02 0.25 2.98
C PRO A 6 20.22 0.86 2.27
N GLU A 7 20.68 0.24 1.21
CA GLU A 7 21.86 0.73 0.51
C GLU A 7 21.57 2.01 -0.25
N ASP A 8 20.30 2.33 -0.49
CA ASP A 8 19.96 3.54 -1.21
C ASP A 8 19.92 4.75 -0.31
N PHE A 9 20.09 4.58 0.97
CA PHE A 9 19.96 5.66 1.92
C PHE A 9 21.24 5.83 2.71
N LEU A 10 21.50 7.05 3.10
CA LEU A 10 22.72 7.34 3.84
C LEU A 10 22.63 6.90 5.29
N THR A 11 21.48 7.01 5.88
CA THR A 11 21.33 6.65 7.27
C THR A 11 20.16 5.71 7.44
N GLU A 12 20.15 5.04 8.57
CA GLU A 12 19.07 4.16 8.90
C GLU A 12 17.77 4.91 9.06
N ASP A 13 17.84 6.09 9.63
CA ASP A 13 16.64 6.88 9.82
C ASP A 13 15.96 7.16 8.49
N ASP A 14 16.75 7.52 7.50
CA ASP A 14 16.21 7.77 6.18
C ASP A 14 15.58 6.52 5.61
N TYR A 15 16.26 5.41 5.79
CA TYR A 15 15.73 4.16 5.27
C TYR A 15 14.42 3.81 5.95
N GLU A 16 14.36 3.96 7.26
CA GLU A 16 13.14 3.60 7.98
C GLU A 16 11.99 4.50 7.58
N ALA A 17 12.26 5.78 7.38
CA ALA A 17 11.21 6.67 6.94
C ALA A 17 10.68 6.25 5.57
N ALA A 18 11.56 5.83 4.69
CA ALA A 18 11.14 5.38 3.38
C ALA A 18 10.33 4.09 3.48
N VAL A 19 10.74 3.20 4.37
CA VAL A 19 10.00 1.96 4.55
C VAL A 19 8.59 2.24 5.06
N GLU A 20 8.47 3.15 6.00
CA GLU A 20 7.15 3.47 6.51
C GLU A 20 6.27 4.06 5.41
N ALA A 21 6.82 4.96 4.64
CA ALA A 21 6.05 5.54 3.55
C ALA A 21 5.66 4.48 2.53
N TYR A 22 6.58 3.59 2.24
CA TYR A 22 6.30 2.53 1.30
C TYR A 22 5.19 1.62 1.81
N GLU A 23 5.27 1.22 3.06
CA GLU A 23 4.27 0.33 3.61
C GLU A 23 2.91 0.99 3.65
N THR A 24 2.87 2.26 3.98
CA THR A 24 1.61 2.98 3.98
C THR A 24 1.01 3.01 2.57
N ALA A 25 1.84 3.29 1.58
CA ALA A 25 1.36 3.35 0.21
C ALA A 25 0.84 2.00 -0.24
N VAL A 26 1.55 0.93 0.11
CA VAL A 26 1.11 -0.40 -0.27
C VAL A 26 -0.22 -0.73 0.41
N TYR A 27 -0.32 -0.39 1.68
CA TYR A 27 -1.53 -0.67 2.43
C TYR A 27 -2.72 0.06 1.81
N GLU A 28 -2.53 1.32 1.48
CA GLU A 28 -3.61 2.10 0.88
C GLU A 28 -3.98 1.57 -0.49
N ALA A 29 -2.98 1.16 -1.25
CA ALA A 29 -3.27 0.60 -2.56
C ALA A 29 -4.07 -0.68 -2.45
N GLU A 30 -3.76 -1.49 -1.46
CA GLU A 30 -4.50 -2.72 -1.26
C GLU A 30 -5.93 -2.44 -0.84
N GLU A 31 -6.10 -1.47 0.03
CA GLU A 31 -7.45 -1.11 0.45
C GLU A 31 -8.28 -0.63 -0.73
N ARG A 32 -7.67 0.18 -1.57
CA ARG A 32 -8.37 0.68 -2.72
C ARG A 32 -8.76 -0.45 -3.66
N ALA A 33 -7.86 -1.39 -3.86
CA ALA A 33 -8.17 -2.52 -4.72
C ALA A 33 -9.32 -3.34 -4.16
N ILE A 34 -9.35 -3.51 -2.86
CA ILE A 34 -10.42 -4.26 -2.23
C ILE A 34 -11.74 -3.53 -2.41
N GLU A 35 -11.72 -2.23 -2.24
CA GLU A 35 -12.94 -1.46 -2.41
C GLU A 35 -13.48 -1.58 -3.82
N GLU A 36 -12.59 -1.50 -4.79
CA GLU A 36 -13.02 -1.64 -6.17
C GLU A 36 -13.60 -3.01 -6.42
N TYR A 37 -12.99 -4.01 -5.82
CA TYR A 37 -13.47 -5.36 -5.99
C TYR A 37 -14.88 -5.50 -5.45
N TYR A 38 -15.13 -4.95 -4.28
CA TYR A 38 -16.45 -5.03 -3.69
C TYR A 38 -17.48 -4.23 -4.48
N GLU A 39 -17.08 -3.09 -4.95
CA GLU A 39 -18.00 -2.30 -5.74
C GLU A 39 -18.41 -3.00 -7.00
N ARG A 40 -17.46 -3.66 -7.62
CA ARG A 40 -17.73 -4.33 -8.83
C ARG A 40 -18.63 -5.49 -8.62
N LYS A 41 -18.52 -6.15 -7.52
CA LYS A 41 -19.34 -7.27 -7.23
C LYS A 41 -20.72 -6.82 -7.03
N PRO A 42 -21.64 -7.33 -7.72
CA PRO A 42 -23.03 -6.90 -7.59
C PRO A 42 -23.50 -7.46 -6.34
N HIS A 43 -23.53 -7.05 -5.41
CA HIS A 43 -24.00 -7.63 -4.36
C HIS A 43 -25.35 -7.55 -4.26
N ASN A 44 -25.81 -7.76 -4.59
CA ASN A 44 -26.95 -7.74 -4.62
C ASN A 44 -27.60 -7.92 -3.64
N THR A 45 -27.58 -7.88 -3.13
CA THR A 45 -28.12 -7.98 -2.21
C THR A 45 -29.18 -7.95 -2.19
N SER A 46 -29.57 -7.90 -2.14
CA SER A 46 -30.42 -7.82 -2.03
C SER A 46 -31.12 -7.93 -1.99
N LYS A 47 -31.39 -7.96 -1.76
CA LYS A 47 -32.15 -7.95 -1.67
C LYS A 47 -32.48 -8.19 -1.59
#